data_0fda5db551ffdf98468d70d78e3793cf
#
_entry.id   0fda5db551ffdf98468d70d78e3793cf
#
_cell.length_a   1.000
_cell.length_b   1.000
_cell.length_c   1.000
_cell.angle_alpha   90.00
_cell.angle_beta   90.00
_cell.angle_gamma   90.00
#
_symmetry.space_group_name_H-M   'P 1'
#
loop_
_entity.id
_entity.type
_entity.pdbx_description
1 polymer ?
#
loop_
_entity_poly.entity_id
_entity_poly.type
_entity_poly.pdbx_seq_one_letter_code
_entity_poly.pdbx_strand_id
1 'polypeptide(L)'
;MNSRRFHYIDLFLLFLAFILLFCTACDVERRKSDAELGLNTQQAAGRKIYDGECDRCHEPYSTRGKKGPGLKGMFQHKYLSLSGLPANDERVSNIVRMGRNEMPGYGQKLSDQEIQDLLAYLHTL
;
A
#
# COMPACT_ATOMS: atom_id res chain seq x y z
N MET A 1 -24.08 -23.11 44.57
CA MET A 1 -23.86 -21.72 44.21
C MET A 1 -22.70 -21.51 43.20
N ASN A 2 -22.12 -22.59 42.60
CA ASN A 2 -20.94 -22.47 41.72
C ASN A 2 -21.22 -22.64 40.20
N SER A 3 -22.38 -23.19 39.79
CA SER A 3 -22.64 -23.48 38.38
C SER A 3 -22.70 -22.20 37.47
N ARG A 4 -23.28 -21.12 37.96
CA ARG A 4 -23.41 -19.88 37.17
C ARG A 4 -22.07 -19.18 36.92
N ARG A 5 -21.09 -19.28 37.81
CA ARG A 5 -19.75 -18.69 37.63
C ARG A 5 -18.98 -19.40 36.53
N PHE A 6 -19.10 -20.71 36.38
CA PHE A 6 -18.44 -21.46 35.29
C PHE A 6 -18.98 -21.04 33.95
N HIS A 7 -20.29 -20.86 33.76
CA HIS A 7 -20.85 -20.42 32.50
C HIS A 7 -20.40 -19.03 32.04
N TYR A 8 -20.19 -18.09 32.97
CA TYR A 8 -19.68 -16.76 32.63
C TYR A 8 -18.21 -16.78 32.24
N ILE A 9 -17.41 -17.65 32.83
CA ILE A 9 -16.00 -17.83 32.49
C ILE A 9 -15.89 -18.44 31.08
N ASP A 10 -16.66 -19.46 30.77
CA ASP A 10 -16.68 -20.10 29.45
C ASP A 10 -17.15 -19.12 28.37
N LEU A 11 -18.20 -18.35 28.64
CA LEU A 11 -18.71 -17.34 27.71
C LEU A 11 -17.67 -16.23 27.46
N PHE A 12 -16.95 -15.81 28.50
CA PHE A 12 -15.89 -14.82 28.38
C PHE A 12 -14.70 -15.34 27.58
N LEU A 13 -14.29 -16.59 27.78
CA LEU A 13 -13.22 -17.23 27.02
C LEU A 13 -13.57 -17.41 25.55
N LEU A 14 -14.83 -17.80 25.24
CA LEU A 14 -15.34 -17.88 23.89
C LEU A 14 -15.37 -16.51 23.20
N PHE A 15 -15.76 -15.46 23.90
CA PHE A 15 -15.77 -14.09 23.39
C PHE A 15 -14.35 -13.59 23.15
N LEU A 16 -13.41 -13.89 24.05
CA LEU A 16 -11.99 -13.53 23.87
C LEU A 16 -11.36 -14.27 22.68
N ALA A 17 -11.65 -15.56 22.52
CA ALA A 17 -11.20 -16.36 21.38
C ALA A 17 -11.77 -15.82 20.05
N PHE A 18 -13.04 -15.40 20.05
CA PHE A 18 -13.68 -14.76 18.91
C PHE A 18 -13.00 -13.44 18.51
N ILE A 19 -12.69 -12.58 19.49
CA ILE A 19 -11.95 -11.32 19.22
C ILE A 19 -10.57 -11.61 18.65
N LEU A 20 -9.84 -12.59 19.19
CA LEU A 20 -8.51 -12.95 18.71
C LEU A 20 -8.53 -13.47 17.26
N LEU A 21 -9.57 -14.20 16.86
CA LEU A 21 -9.76 -14.67 15.47
C LEU A 21 -10.00 -13.52 14.48
N PHE A 22 -10.65 -12.45 14.89
CA PHE A 22 -10.92 -11.29 14.02
C PHE A 22 -9.77 -10.28 13.93
N CYS A 23 -8.83 -10.29 14.89
CA CYS A 23 -7.68 -9.38 14.86
C CYS A 23 -6.60 -9.73 13.83
N THR A 24 -6.66 -10.89 13.17
CA THR A 24 -5.63 -11.36 12.23
C THR A 24 -5.88 -10.98 10.77
N ALA A 25 -6.99 -10.30 10.45
CA ALA A 25 -7.41 -10.03 9.07
C ALA A 25 -6.90 -8.69 8.48
N CYS A 26 -5.99 -7.97 9.13
CA CYS A 26 -5.50 -6.70 8.62
C CYS A 26 -4.26 -6.88 7.74
N ASP A 27 -4.45 -6.64 6.45
CA ASP A 27 -3.44 -6.30 5.42
C ASP A 27 -2.20 -7.19 5.35
N VAL A 28 -2.41 -8.46 4.97
CA VAL A 28 -1.35 -9.47 4.87
C VAL A 28 -0.37 -9.17 3.73
N GLU A 29 -0.82 -8.61 2.60
CA GLU A 29 0.07 -8.37 1.43
C GLU A 29 1.18 -7.37 1.73
N ARG A 30 0.88 -6.34 2.48
CA ARG A 30 1.85 -5.31 2.85
C ARG A 30 2.95 -5.81 3.79
N ARG A 31 2.68 -6.88 4.52
CA ARG A 31 3.64 -7.51 5.45
C ARG A 31 4.51 -8.57 4.79
N LYS A 32 4.21 -8.95 3.53
CA LYS A 32 5.02 -9.91 2.79
C LYS A 32 6.39 -9.33 2.48
N SER A 33 7.42 -10.17 2.56
CA SER A 33 8.78 -9.83 2.14
C SER A 33 8.85 -9.63 0.62
N ASP A 34 9.91 -8.99 0.14
CA ASP A 34 10.14 -8.82 -1.30
C ASP A 34 10.21 -10.15 -2.04
N ALA A 35 10.80 -11.18 -1.39
CA ALA A 35 10.88 -12.53 -1.94
C ALA A 35 9.49 -13.18 -2.07
N GLU A 36 8.61 -13.02 -1.08
CA GLU A 36 7.24 -13.54 -1.11
C GLU A 36 6.38 -12.82 -2.16
N LEU A 37 6.68 -11.55 -2.44
CA LEU A 37 6.03 -10.77 -3.50
C LEU A 37 6.64 -11.04 -4.88
N GLY A 38 7.74 -11.81 -4.96
CA GLY A 38 8.44 -12.09 -6.22
C GLY A 38 9.11 -10.86 -6.83
N LEU A 39 9.47 -9.86 -6.02
CA LEU A 39 10.09 -8.64 -6.52
C LEU A 39 11.53 -8.90 -6.95
N ASN A 40 11.92 -8.38 -8.10
CA ASN A 40 13.31 -8.32 -8.51
C ASN A 40 14.05 -7.18 -7.75
N THR A 41 15.37 -7.09 -7.92
CA THR A 41 16.22 -6.11 -7.21
C THR A 41 15.76 -4.66 -7.44
N GLN A 42 15.38 -4.30 -8.66
CA GLN A 42 14.92 -2.98 -8.99
C GLN A 42 13.57 -2.67 -8.34
N GLN A 43 12.63 -3.60 -8.41
CA GLN A 43 11.31 -3.48 -7.79
C GLN A 43 11.40 -3.40 -6.25
N ALA A 44 12.32 -4.15 -5.64
CA ALA A 44 12.58 -4.08 -4.20
C ALA A 44 13.17 -2.72 -3.79
N ALA A 45 14.08 -2.16 -4.60
CA ALA A 45 14.58 -0.79 -4.40
C ALA A 45 13.44 0.24 -4.50
N GLY A 46 12.60 0.12 -5.52
CA GLY A 46 11.42 0.97 -5.69
C GLY A 46 10.42 0.85 -4.55
N ARG A 47 10.19 -0.36 -4.03
CA ARG A 47 9.35 -0.58 -2.85
C ARG A 47 9.87 0.16 -1.62
N LYS A 48 11.18 0.12 -1.39
CA LYS A 48 11.80 0.84 -0.27
C LYS A 48 11.58 2.35 -0.37
N ILE A 49 11.67 2.92 -1.57
CA ILE A 49 11.34 4.32 -1.82
C ILE A 49 9.87 4.59 -1.54
N TYR A 50 8.99 3.72 -2.06
CA TYR A 50 7.54 3.82 -1.84
C TYR A 50 7.19 3.83 -0.35
N ASP A 51 7.71 2.88 0.43
CA ASP A 51 7.44 2.75 1.86
C ASP A 51 7.93 3.98 2.66
N GLY A 52 9.03 4.60 2.24
CA GLY A 52 9.58 5.80 2.90
C GLY A 52 8.84 7.08 2.55
N GLU A 53 8.41 7.24 1.30
CA GLU A 53 7.96 8.53 0.78
C GLU A 53 6.47 8.60 0.41
N CYS A 54 5.90 7.49 -0.06
CA CYS A 54 4.59 7.49 -0.71
C CYS A 54 3.48 6.90 0.18
N ASP A 55 3.83 5.89 0.98
CA ASP A 55 2.90 5.09 1.78
C ASP A 55 2.03 5.91 2.73
N ARG A 56 2.54 7.00 3.27
CA ARG A 56 1.78 7.89 4.16
C ARG A 56 0.51 8.44 3.52
N CYS A 57 0.51 8.60 2.19
CA CYS A 57 -0.58 9.21 1.44
C CYS A 57 -1.26 8.25 0.47
N HIS A 58 -0.59 7.20 0.01
CA HIS A 58 -1.11 6.25 -0.97
C HIS A 58 -1.24 4.85 -0.39
N GLU A 59 -2.24 4.09 -0.85
CA GLU A 59 -2.43 2.68 -0.50
C GLU A 59 -1.97 1.80 -1.67
N PRO A 60 -0.97 0.91 -1.49
CA PRO A 60 -0.40 0.16 -2.60
C PRO A 60 -1.34 -0.94 -3.11
N TYR A 61 -2.00 -1.67 -2.22
CA TYR A 61 -2.78 -2.86 -2.54
C TYR A 61 -4.30 -2.64 -2.51
N SER A 62 -4.74 -1.40 -2.54
CA SER A 62 -6.15 -1.02 -2.55
C SER A 62 -6.44 0.04 -3.61
N THR A 63 -7.63 0.00 -4.17
CA THR A 63 -8.18 1.11 -4.99
C THR A 63 -8.70 2.25 -4.11
N ARG A 64 -8.93 2.00 -2.82
CA ARG A 64 -9.24 3.05 -1.84
C ARG A 64 -7.98 3.83 -1.51
N GLY A 65 -8.09 5.16 -1.62
CA GLY A 65 -7.01 6.06 -1.23
C GLY A 65 -7.00 6.39 0.26
N LYS A 66 -5.93 7.08 0.65
CA LYS A 66 -5.79 7.81 1.93
C LYS A 66 -5.94 9.31 1.65
N LYS A 67 -4.84 10.07 1.75
CA LYS A 67 -4.78 11.47 1.28
C LYS A 67 -4.67 11.54 -0.24
N GLY A 68 -3.97 10.57 -0.85
CA GLY A 68 -3.88 10.37 -2.29
C GLY A 68 -4.67 9.14 -2.74
N PRO A 69 -4.80 8.89 -4.06
CA PRO A 69 -5.50 7.72 -4.58
C PRO A 69 -4.83 6.41 -4.19
N GLY A 70 -5.60 5.34 -4.11
CA GLY A 70 -5.07 3.98 -4.05
C GLY A 70 -4.39 3.63 -5.39
N LEU A 71 -3.32 2.83 -5.32
CA LEU A 71 -2.46 2.58 -6.49
C LEU A 71 -2.60 1.18 -7.08
N LYS A 72 -3.42 0.32 -6.46
CA LYS A 72 -3.66 -1.04 -6.97
C LYS A 72 -4.15 -1.00 -8.42
N GLY A 73 -3.43 -1.65 -9.31
CA GLY A 73 -3.77 -1.77 -10.72
C GLY A 73 -3.71 -0.46 -11.51
N MET A 74 -3.05 0.59 -11.01
CA MET A 74 -3.11 1.90 -11.66
C MET A 74 -2.59 1.89 -13.11
N PHE A 75 -1.57 1.10 -13.43
CA PHE A 75 -1.06 0.95 -14.79
C PHE A 75 -1.87 0.00 -15.68
N GLN A 76 -2.86 -0.72 -15.11
CA GLN A 76 -3.81 -1.55 -15.85
C GLN A 76 -4.96 -0.72 -16.45
N HIS A 77 -5.11 0.54 -16.02
CA HIS A 77 -6.11 1.46 -16.52
C HIS A 77 -5.52 2.35 -17.62
N LYS A 78 -6.36 2.81 -18.54
CA LYS A 78 -5.96 3.75 -19.59
C LYS A 78 -5.63 5.13 -19.04
N TYR A 79 -6.31 5.52 -17.95
CA TYR A 79 -6.18 6.84 -17.33
C TYR A 79 -6.08 6.74 -15.82
N LEU A 80 -5.30 7.65 -15.24
CA LEU A 80 -5.19 7.84 -13.79
C LEU A 80 -6.51 8.37 -13.21
N SER A 81 -7.01 7.75 -12.15
CA SER A 81 -8.37 7.95 -11.62
C SER A 81 -8.70 9.40 -11.25
N LEU A 82 -7.77 10.14 -10.65
CA LEU A 82 -8.04 11.53 -10.22
C LEU A 82 -7.69 12.58 -11.26
N SER A 83 -6.67 12.34 -12.09
CA SER A 83 -6.18 13.36 -13.02
C SER A 83 -6.75 13.24 -14.42
N GLY A 84 -7.26 12.07 -14.79
CA GLY A 84 -7.67 11.77 -16.16
C GLY A 84 -6.51 11.73 -17.18
N LEU A 85 -5.25 11.85 -16.69
CA LEU A 85 -4.06 11.73 -17.53
C LEU A 85 -3.79 10.27 -17.91
N PRO A 86 -3.10 9.98 -19.02
CA PRO A 86 -2.70 8.63 -19.36
C PRO A 86 -1.93 7.95 -18.22
N ALA A 87 -2.26 6.71 -17.91
CA ALA A 87 -1.57 5.91 -16.91
C ALA A 87 -0.34 5.24 -17.56
N ASN A 88 0.73 6.01 -17.74
CA ASN A 88 2.00 5.55 -18.28
C ASN A 88 3.18 6.14 -17.50
N ASP A 89 4.36 5.58 -17.71
CA ASP A 89 5.59 5.95 -16.99
C ASP A 89 5.94 7.42 -17.11
N GLU A 90 5.78 8.00 -18.31
CA GLU A 90 6.06 9.41 -18.55
C GLU A 90 5.21 10.30 -17.64
N ARG A 91 3.90 10.04 -17.58
CA ARG A 91 2.97 10.85 -16.79
C ARG A 91 3.14 10.64 -15.31
N VAL A 92 3.32 9.40 -14.88
CA VAL A 92 3.54 9.09 -13.46
C VAL A 92 4.87 9.64 -12.99
N SER A 93 5.97 9.49 -13.76
CA SER A 93 7.26 10.09 -13.40
C SER A 93 7.20 11.62 -13.31
N ASN A 94 6.49 12.28 -14.24
CA ASN A 94 6.29 13.73 -14.20
C ASN A 94 5.52 14.16 -12.95
N ILE A 95 4.46 13.43 -12.56
CA ILE A 95 3.70 13.70 -11.33
C ILE A 95 4.60 13.51 -10.11
N VAL A 96 5.40 12.44 -10.06
CA VAL A 96 6.35 12.22 -8.97
C VAL A 96 7.39 13.34 -8.88
N ARG A 97 7.96 13.77 -10.00
CA ARG A 97 8.98 14.83 -10.02
C ARG A 97 8.43 16.20 -9.60
N MET A 98 7.33 16.59 -10.19
CA MET A 98 6.80 17.95 -10.09
C MET A 98 5.78 18.12 -8.97
N GLY A 99 5.18 17.01 -8.50
CA GLY A 99 4.03 17.06 -7.64
C GLY A 99 2.74 17.39 -8.40
N ARG A 100 1.61 17.28 -7.72
CA ARG A 100 0.30 17.68 -8.26
C ARG A 100 -0.69 17.93 -7.14
N ASN A 101 -1.35 19.08 -7.16
CA ASN A 101 -2.28 19.50 -6.10
C ASN A 101 -1.60 19.40 -4.71
N GLU A 102 -2.11 18.54 -3.81
CA GLU A 102 -1.55 18.33 -2.47
C GLU A 102 -0.35 17.35 -2.45
N MET A 103 -0.06 16.65 -3.55
CA MET A 103 1.09 15.77 -3.65
C MET A 103 2.37 16.61 -3.86
N PRO A 104 3.35 16.53 -2.97
CA PRO A 104 4.62 17.23 -3.15
C PRO A 104 5.42 16.64 -4.31
N GLY A 105 6.28 17.47 -4.92
CA GLY A 105 7.25 17.02 -5.91
C GLY A 105 8.50 16.42 -5.26
N TYR A 106 9.00 15.34 -5.83
CA TYR A 106 10.18 14.60 -5.35
C TYR A 106 11.41 14.73 -6.25
N GLY A 107 11.34 15.51 -7.34
CA GLY A 107 12.44 15.65 -8.29
C GLY A 107 13.73 16.26 -7.73
N GLN A 108 13.69 16.93 -6.59
CA GLN A 108 14.87 17.40 -5.87
C GLN A 108 15.41 16.39 -4.85
N LYS A 109 14.63 15.37 -4.51
CA LYS A 109 14.93 14.37 -3.47
C LYS A 109 15.33 13.02 -4.05
N LEU A 110 14.69 12.63 -5.15
CA LEU A 110 14.92 11.36 -5.83
C LEU A 110 15.69 11.59 -7.13
N SER A 111 16.74 10.79 -7.34
CA SER A 111 17.45 10.72 -8.61
C SER A 111 16.59 10.11 -9.72
N ASP A 112 17.01 10.24 -10.95
CA ASP A 112 16.34 9.63 -12.11
C ASP A 112 16.25 8.10 -11.97
N GLN A 113 17.32 7.46 -11.47
CA GLN A 113 17.33 6.02 -11.25
C GLN A 113 16.32 5.60 -10.17
N GLU A 114 16.26 6.31 -9.06
CA GLU A 114 15.30 6.03 -7.98
C GLU A 114 13.86 6.19 -8.46
N ILE A 115 13.57 7.13 -9.35
CA ILE A 115 12.25 7.27 -9.97
C ILE A 115 11.96 6.07 -10.88
N GLN A 116 12.93 5.58 -11.65
CA GLN A 116 12.76 4.37 -12.47
C GLN A 116 12.52 3.12 -11.59
N ASP A 117 13.25 3.00 -10.48
CA ASP A 117 13.05 1.90 -9.53
C ASP A 117 11.65 1.97 -8.89
N LEU A 118 11.20 3.17 -8.51
CA LEU A 118 9.84 3.39 -8.02
C LEU A 118 8.79 2.97 -9.05
N LEU A 119 8.93 3.39 -10.32
CA LEU A 119 8.02 3.00 -11.39
C LEU A 119 7.98 1.47 -11.56
N ALA A 120 9.15 0.81 -11.53
CA ALA A 120 9.24 -0.65 -11.63
C ALA A 120 8.45 -1.35 -10.49
N TYR A 121 8.48 -0.80 -9.28
CA TYR A 121 7.64 -1.30 -8.19
C TYR A 121 6.15 -1.00 -8.41
N LEU A 122 5.80 0.21 -8.83
CA LEU A 122 4.40 0.60 -9.07
C LEU A 122 3.72 -0.26 -10.15
N HIS A 123 4.48 -0.80 -11.10
CA HIS A 123 3.99 -1.77 -12.07
C HIS A 123 3.61 -3.14 -11.48
N THR A 124 4.02 -3.44 -10.25
CA THR A 124 3.68 -4.70 -9.56
C THR A 124 2.36 -4.62 -8.79
N LEU A 125 1.76 -3.44 -8.67
CA LEU A 125 0.58 -3.19 -7.84
C LEU A 125 -0.77 -3.51 -8.55
#